data_43e91280759520c8fe0c38093096ad66
#
_entry.id   43e91280759520c8fe0c38093096ad66
#
_cell.length_a   1.000
_cell.length_b   1.000
_cell.length_c   1.000
_cell.angle_alpha   90.00
_cell.angle_beta   90.00
_cell.angle_gamma   90.00
#
_symmetry.space_group_name_H-M   'P 1'
#
loop_
_entity.id
_entity.type
_entity.pdbx_description
1 polymer ?
#
loop_
_entity_poly.entity_id
_entity_poly.type
_entity_poly.pdbx_seq_one_letter_code
_entity_poly.pdbx_strand_id
1 'polypeptide(L)'
;MKRFLLDPTKAAGDKYSPVVVTPSALARMASSGETLRKAMEISARLASDPYTSYVTEFYRRGLEIAGESWQFMDIVSVLYAAAAMGQPENYLEIGVRRGRSACAVVAGCPSVDIYAFDMWQEGYADSENPGPALVKAELARFGHTGTVTFVDGDSHKTVPEFMATNADLTFDLITVDGDHSIGGAMDDLRNIILRLRVGGVLVFDDTANPYCAGLMRVWETFLDSVPDLAGYSYNEAGTGISFAIRLGIPRRSLGADSRKSKGLRRLWS
;
A
#
# COMPACT_ATOMS: atom_id res chain seq x y z
N MET A 1 -2.60 7.37 12.58
CA MET A 1 -2.28 5.93 12.70
C MET A 1 -1.59 5.61 14.02
N LYS A 2 -2.37 5.57 15.10
CA LYS A 2 -1.82 5.34 16.46
C LYS A 2 -1.63 3.85 16.79
N ARG A 3 -2.32 2.95 16.10
CA ARG A 3 -2.32 1.50 16.42
C ARG A 3 -1.02 0.77 16.07
N PHE A 4 -0.27 1.24 15.07
CA PHE A 4 1.01 0.62 14.69
C PHE A 4 2.21 1.18 15.45
N LEU A 5 2.02 2.22 16.25
CA LEU A 5 3.09 2.85 17.02
C LEU A 5 3.00 2.52 18.51
N LEU A 6 4.16 2.29 19.10
CA LEU A 6 4.31 2.33 20.55
C LEU A 6 4.23 3.80 21.01
N ASP A 7 3.58 4.05 22.14
CA ASP A 7 3.56 5.36 22.79
C ASP A 7 5.01 5.85 23.04
N PRO A 8 5.43 6.99 22.44
CA PRO A 8 6.80 7.48 22.59
C PRO A 8 7.24 7.67 24.04
N THR A 9 6.31 7.97 24.96
CA THR A 9 6.60 8.13 26.39
C THR A 9 7.00 6.83 27.07
N LYS A 10 6.71 5.69 26.44
CA LYS A 10 7.06 4.34 26.92
C LYS A 10 8.27 3.76 26.18
N ALA A 11 8.84 4.47 25.20
CA ALA A 11 10.01 4.03 24.49
C ALA A 11 11.25 4.12 25.36
N ALA A 12 12.01 3.02 25.46
CA ALA A 12 13.27 2.99 26.21
C ALA A 12 14.45 3.45 25.32
N GLY A 13 14.40 4.69 24.81
CA GLY A 13 15.41 5.28 23.95
C GLY A 13 15.56 4.53 22.61
N ASP A 14 16.75 4.56 22.00
CA ASP A 14 17.05 4.01 20.68
C ASP A 14 17.05 2.47 20.60
N LYS A 15 16.64 1.77 21.65
CA LYS A 15 16.74 0.30 21.72
C LYS A 15 15.56 -0.42 21.07
N TYR A 16 14.42 0.25 20.90
CA TYR A 16 13.19 -0.35 20.39
C TYR A 16 12.64 0.43 19.19
N SER A 17 12.13 -0.32 18.23
CA SER A 17 11.34 0.28 17.16
C SER A 17 10.01 0.80 17.73
N PRO A 18 9.56 2.02 17.36
CA PRO A 18 8.25 2.52 17.74
C PRO A 18 7.09 1.76 17.08
N VAL A 19 7.37 0.98 16.04
CA VAL A 19 6.36 0.26 15.27
C VAL A 19 6.11 -1.11 15.90
N VAL A 20 4.88 -1.39 16.27
CA VAL A 20 4.45 -2.66 16.90
C VAL A 20 3.88 -3.68 15.90
N VAL A 21 3.47 -3.23 14.70
CA VAL A 21 2.97 -4.11 13.63
C VAL A 21 4.03 -4.22 12.55
N THR A 22 4.49 -5.44 12.31
CA THR A 22 5.47 -5.72 11.25
C THR A 22 4.78 -5.96 9.90
N PRO A 23 5.50 -5.81 8.76
CA PRO A 23 4.94 -6.15 7.46
C PRO A 23 4.42 -7.58 7.38
N SER A 24 5.11 -8.55 7.97
CA SER A 24 4.63 -9.94 8.02
C SER A 24 3.38 -10.13 8.90
N ALA A 25 3.15 -9.28 9.89
CA ALA A 25 1.90 -9.29 10.65
C ALA A 25 0.73 -8.75 9.79
N LEU A 26 0.96 -7.64 9.06
CA LEU A 26 -0.02 -7.12 8.11
C LEU A 26 -0.30 -8.13 6.98
N ALA A 27 0.74 -8.80 6.45
CA ALA A 27 0.58 -9.85 5.44
C ALA A 27 -0.35 -10.98 5.92
N ARG A 28 -0.15 -11.48 7.15
CA ARG A 28 -1.03 -12.51 7.72
C ARG A 28 -2.48 -12.04 7.86
N MET A 29 -2.69 -10.78 8.21
CA MET A 29 -4.05 -10.21 8.27
C MET A 29 -4.65 -10.09 6.87
N ALA A 30 -3.90 -9.56 5.92
CA ALA A 30 -4.35 -9.36 4.54
C ALA A 30 -4.69 -10.68 3.82
N SER A 31 -3.97 -11.78 4.13
CA SER A 31 -4.22 -13.11 3.58
C SER A 31 -5.15 -13.98 4.42
N SER A 32 -5.74 -13.47 5.51
CA SER A 32 -6.68 -14.26 6.31
C SER A 32 -7.99 -14.51 5.56
N GLY A 33 -8.60 -15.69 5.76
CA GLY A 33 -9.88 -16.02 5.14
C GLY A 33 -10.98 -15.00 5.42
N GLU A 34 -10.98 -14.36 6.59
CA GLU A 34 -11.89 -13.26 6.93
C GLU A 34 -11.67 -12.05 6.01
N THR A 35 -10.41 -11.61 5.87
CA THR A 35 -10.05 -10.48 4.99
C THR A 35 -10.34 -10.79 3.52
N LEU A 36 -10.07 -12.02 3.06
CA LEU A 36 -10.34 -12.43 1.68
C LEU A 36 -11.83 -12.47 1.37
N ARG A 37 -12.68 -12.93 2.30
CA ARG A 37 -14.14 -12.80 2.17
C ARG A 37 -14.57 -11.34 2.10
N LYS A 38 -13.98 -10.49 2.93
CA LYS A 38 -14.28 -9.06 2.90
C LYS A 38 -13.83 -8.39 1.59
N ALA A 39 -12.67 -8.76 1.06
CA ALA A 39 -12.20 -8.27 -0.24
C ALA A 39 -13.11 -8.72 -1.40
N MET A 40 -13.62 -9.95 -1.35
CA MET A 40 -14.64 -10.43 -2.28
C MET A 40 -15.96 -9.63 -2.17
N GLU A 41 -16.45 -9.37 -0.95
CA GLU A 41 -17.65 -8.54 -0.72
C GLU A 41 -17.46 -7.11 -1.25
N ILE A 42 -16.28 -6.51 -1.02
CA ILE A 42 -15.92 -5.18 -1.55
C ILE A 42 -15.98 -5.19 -3.06
N SER A 43 -15.32 -6.16 -3.71
CA SER A 43 -15.30 -6.28 -5.17
C SER A 43 -16.70 -6.48 -5.76
N ALA A 44 -17.53 -7.32 -5.14
CA ALA A 44 -18.91 -7.58 -5.58
C ALA A 44 -19.84 -6.37 -5.38
N ARG A 45 -19.51 -5.44 -4.48
CA ARG A 45 -20.31 -4.25 -4.19
C ARG A 45 -20.04 -3.09 -5.15
N LEU A 46 -18.87 -3.06 -5.79
CA LEU A 46 -18.51 -2.04 -6.77
C LEU A 46 -19.45 -2.05 -7.99
N ALA A 47 -19.52 -0.93 -8.71
CA ALA A 47 -20.19 -0.90 -10.01
C ALA A 47 -19.56 -1.96 -10.93
N SER A 48 -20.41 -2.85 -11.43
CA SER A 48 -19.97 -4.00 -12.21
C SER A 48 -19.30 -3.58 -13.52
N ASP A 49 -18.15 -4.19 -13.78
CA ASP A 49 -17.47 -4.22 -15.07
C ASP A 49 -16.86 -5.61 -15.28
N PRO A 50 -16.30 -5.93 -16.45
CA PRO A 50 -15.69 -7.24 -16.71
C PRO A 50 -14.57 -7.59 -15.72
N TYR A 51 -13.79 -6.58 -15.30
CA TYR A 51 -12.66 -6.79 -14.40
C TYR A 51 -13.11 -7.04 -12.95
N THR A 52 -14.04 -6.25 -12.41
CA THR A 52 -14.58 -6.47 -11.06
C THR A 52 -15.33 -7.80 -10.96
N SER A 53 -16.01 -8.20 -12.03
CA SER A 53 -16.69 -9.52 -12.12
C SER A 53 -15.67 -10.65 -12.10
N TYR A 54 -14.59 -10.54 -12.87
CA TYR A 54 -13.49 -11.51 -12.88
C TYR A 54 -12.81 -11.64 -11.51
N VAL A 55 -12.46 -10.52 -10.88
CA VAL A 55 -11.82 -10.51 -9.56
C VAL A 55 -12.73 -11.13 -8.49
N THR A 56 -14.02 -10.79 -8.51
CA THR A 56 -15.00 -11.38 -7.58
C THR A 56 -15.07 -12.90 -7.74
N GLU A 57 -15.12 -13.39 -8.98
CA GLU A 57 -15.14 -14.84 -9.26
C GLU A 57 -13.82 -15.50 -8.86
N PHE A 58 -12.68 -14.83 -9.04
CA PHE A 58 -11.38 -15.33 -8.59
C PHE A 58 -11.35 -15.55 -7.08
N TYR A 59 -11.81 -14.58 -6.28
CA TYR A 59 -11.94 -14.73 -4.82
C TYR A 59 -12.87 -15.87 -4.44
N ARG A 60 -14.05 -15.91 -5.08
CA ARG A 60 -15.05 -16.96 -4.82
C ARG A 60 -14.44 -18.34 -5.05
N ARG A 61 -13.74 -18.52 -6.17
CA ARG A 61 -13.13 -19.78 -6.55
C ARG A 61 -11.98 -20.20 -5.63
N GLY A 62 -11.13 -19.27 -5.24
CA GLY A 62 -10.05 -19.53 -4.29
C GLY A 62 -10.57 -19.98 -2.93
N LEU A 63 -11.55 -19.28 -2.39
CA LEU A 63 -12.21 -19.62 -1.13
C LEU A 63 -12.97 -20.96 -1.21
N GLU A 64 -13.59 -21.28 -2.34
CA GLU A 64 -14.29 -22.56 -2.56
C GLU A 64 -13.31 -23.73 -2.58
N ILE A 65 -12.13 -23.59 -3.21
CA ILE A 65 -11.16 -24.68 -3.36
C ILE A 65 -10.36 -24.89 -2.07
N ALA A 66 -9.86 -23.83 -1.45
CA ALA A 66 -8.88 -23.91 -0.37
C ALA A 66 -9.43 -23.42 1.00
N GLY A 67 -10.63 -22.85 1.03
CA GLY A 67 -11.26 -22.38 2.28
C GLY A 67 -10.39 -21.41 3.06
N GLU A 68 -10.36 -21.57 4.37
CA GLU A 68 -9.57 -20.71 5.28
C GLU A 68 -8.05 -20.86 5.12
N SER A 69 -7.58 -21.90 4.42
CA SER A 69 -6.15 -22.10 4.15
C SER A 69 -5.66 -21.44 2.89
N TRP A 70 -6.57 -20.80 2.12
CA TRP A 70 -6.17 -20.08 0.91
C TRP A 70 -5.27 -18.90 1.24
N GLN A 71 -4.07 -18.90 0.70
CA GLN A 71 -3.09 -17.83 0.86
C GLN A 71 -3.09 -16.98 -0.42
N PHE A 72 -3.68 -15.80 -0.31
CA PHE A 72 -3.74 -14.84 -1.42
C PHE A 72 -3.70 -13.41 -0.86
N MET A 73 -3.09 -12.51 -1.62
CA MET A 73 -3.13 -11.07 -1.37
C MET A 73 -3.15 -10.31 -2.69
N ASP A 74 -3.91 -9.24 -2.71
CA ASP A 74 -3.89 -8.21 -3.74
C ASP A 74 -4.07 -6.82 -3.10
N ILE A 75 -4.16 -5.80 -3.93
CA ILE A 75 -4.34 -4.40 -3.49
C ILE A 75 -5.57 -4.24 -2.60
N VAL A 76 -6.68 -4.93 -2.87
CA VAL A 76 -7.94 -4.81 -2.11
C VAL A 76 -7.78 -5.38 -0.69
N SER A 77 -7.24 -6.60 -0.59
CA SER A 77 -7.07 -7.27 0.70
C SER A 77 -6.04 -6.57 1.59
N VAL A 78 -4.93 -6.11 1.00
CA VAL A 78 -3.87 -5.38 1.73
C VAL A 78 -4.37 -4.03 2.22
N LEU A 79 -5.04 -3.25 1.37
CA LEU A 79 -5.55 -1.92 1.74
C LEU A 79 -6.68 -1.99 2.77
N TYR A 80 -7.62 -2.93 2.61
CA TYR A 80 -8.63 -3.15 3.62
C TYR A 80 -8.02 -3.51 4.98
N ALA A 81 -7.08 -4.47 5.03
CA ALA A 81 -6.42 -4.86 6.27
C ALA A 81 -5.64 -3.70 6.90
N ALA A 82 -4.86 -2.95 6.10
CA ALA A 82 -4.11 -1.80 6.57
C ALA A 82 -5.04 -0.71 7.15
N ALA A 83 -6.14 -0.40 6.47
CA ALA A 83 -7.11 0.59 6.92
C ALA A 83 -7.87 0.14 8.16
N ALA A 84 -8.37 -1.11 8.20
CA ALA A 84 -9.10 -1.65 9.34
C ALA A 84 -8.25 -1.70 10.62
N MET A 85 -6.97 -2.10 10.49
CA MET A 85 -6.04 -2.16 11.62
C MET A 85 -5.51 -0.77 12.01
N GLY A 86 -5.13 0.03 11.02
CA GLY A 86 -4.42 1.30 11.21
C GLY A 86 -5.33 2.49 11.50
N GLN A 87 -6.56 2.49 10.99
CA GLN A 87 -7.49 3.62 11.04
C GLN A 87 -6.79 4.93 10.59
N PRO A 88 -6.38 5.01 9.29
CA PRO A 88 -5.66 6.16 8.77
C PRO A 88 -6.51 7.44 8.85
N GLU A 89 -5.86 8.56 9.15
CA GLU A 89 -6.48 9.89 9.03
C GLU A 89 -6.39 10.38 7.59
N ASN A 90 -5.21 10.21 6.95
CA ASN A 90 -4.97 10.65 5.58
C ASN A 90 -4.48 9.47 4.71
N TYR A 91 -5.12 9.31 3.57
CA TYR A 91 -4.77 8.34 2.52
C TYR A 91 -4.45 9.05 1.22
N LEU A 92 -3.31 8.71 0.61
CA LEU A 92 -2.94 9.17 -0.73
C LEU A 92 -2.94 8.00 -1.69
N GLU A 93 -3.48 8.21 -2.90
CA GLU A 93 -3.47 7.24 -3.98
C GLU A 93 -3.02 7.88 -5.29
N ILE A 94 -2.04 7.26 -5.95
CA ILE A 94 -1.64 7.55 -7.32
C ILE A 94 -2.14 6.39 -8.18
N GLY A 95 -3.00 6.71 -9.18
CA GLY A 95 -3.68 5.72 -10.00
C GLY A 95 -4.99 5.24 -9.38
N VAL A 96 -6.04 6.02 -9.55
CA VAL A 96 -7.36 5.81 -8.90
C VAL A 96 -8.32 5.03 -9.78
N ARG A 97 -8.33 5.35 -11.08
CA ARG A 97 -9.17 4.74 -12.10
C ARG A 97 -10.66 4.71 -11.72
N ARG A 98 -11.18 3.58 -11.28
CA ARG A 98 -12.58 3.39 -10.85
C ARG A 98 -12.77 3.38 -9.33
N GLY A 99 -11.70 3.63 -8.55
CA GLY A 99 -11.72 3.77 -7.08
C GLY A 99 -11.83 2.46 -6.31
N ARG A 100 -11.47 1.31 -6.89
CA ARG A 100 -11.53 0.00 -6.22
C ARG A 100 -10.67 -0.04 -4.95
N SER A 101 -9.45 0.39 -5.04
CA SER A 101 -8.47 0.53 -3.96
C SER A 101 -8.94 1.52 -2.89
N ALA A 102 -9.40 2.70 -3.28
CA ALA A 102 -9.98 3.69 -2.37
C ALA A 102 -11.20 3.14 -1.62
N CYS A 103 -12.08 2.39 -2.30
CA CYS A 103 -13.23 1.74 -1.66
C CYS A 103 -12.80 0.65 -0.65
N ALA A 104 -11.70 -0.05 -0.90
CA ALA A 104 -11.14 -0.99 0.07
C ALA A 104 -10.65 -0.28 1.35
N VAL A 105 -10.01 0.88 1.20
CA VAL A 105 -9.61 1.72 2.34
C VAL A 105 -10.82 2.21 3.11
N VAL A 106 -11.85 2.74 2.43
CA VAL A 106 -13.10 3.21 3.05
C VAL A 106 -13.84 2.08 3.77
N ALA A 107 -13.87 0.88 3.22
CA ALA A 107 -14.47 -0.28 3.89
C ALA A 107 -13.78 -0.61 5.23
N GLY A 108 -12.48 -0.33 5.37
CA GLY A 108 -11.73 -0.49 6.61
C GLY A 108 -11.76 0.74 7.55
N CYS A 109 -11.87 1.94 6.98
CA CYS A 109 -11.87 3.23 7.70
C CYS A 109 -12.75 4.26 6.96
N PRO A 110 -14.06 4.33 7.25
CA PRO A 110 -14.99 5.23 6.53
C PRO A 110 -14.69 6.73 6.68
N SER A 111 -13.99 7.13 7.74
CA SER A 111 -13.71 8.55 8.04
C SER A 111 -12.38 9.06 7.49
N VAL A 112 -11.67 8.27 6.68
CA VAL A 112 -10.37 8.64 6.11
C VAL A 112 -10.50 9.82 5.14
N ASP A 113 -9.59 10.79 5.21
CA ASP A 113 -9.45 11.82 4.19
C ASP A 113 -8.61 11.28 3.02
N ILE A 114 -9.13 11.40 1.80
CA ILE A 114 -8.57 10.80 0.58
C ILE A 114 -8.00 11.90 -0.33
N TYR A 115 -6.77 11.68 -0.81
CA TYR A 115 -6.07 12.50 -1.78
C TYR A 115 -5.77 11.65 -3.00
N ALA A 116 -6.54 11.83 -4.07
CA ALA A 116 -6.65 10.94 -5.22
C ALA A 116 -6.04 11.58 -6.46
N PHE A 117 -4.94 11.03 -6.97
CA PHE A 117 -4.20 11.52 -8.13
C PHE A 117 -4.42 10.58 -9.32
N ASP A 118 -4.92 11.10 -10.43
CA ASP A 118 -5.13 10.32 -11.65
C ASP A 118 -5.12 11.23 -12.89
N MET A 119 -4.67 10.69 -14.00
CA MET A 119 -4.74 11.36 -15.31
C MET A 119 -6.13 11.24 -15.97
N TRP A 120 -6.96 10.33 -15.48
CA TRP A 120 -8.25 9.95 -16.04
C TRP A 120 -8.16 9.59 -17.54
N GLN A 121 -7.14 8.84 -17.90
CA GLN A 121 -6.89 8.45 -19.28
C GLN A 121 -8.00 7.53 -19.80
N GLU A 122 -8.71 7.97 -20.84
CA GLU A 122 -9.73 7.16 -21.52
C GLU A 122 -9.09 5.96 -22.25
N GLY A 123 -9.81 4.84 -22.26
CA GLY A 123 -9.36 3.62 -22.94
C GLY A 123 -8.19 2.92 -22.29
N TYR A 124 -7.78 3.31 -21.10
CA TYR A 124 -6.73 2.61 -20.36
C TYR A 124 -7.18 1.18 -20.02
N ALA A 125 -6.34 0.19 -20.36
CA ALA A 125 -6.62 -1.25 -20.17
C ALA A 125 -7.99 -1.68 -20.75
N ASP A 126 -8.32 -1.20 -21.95
CA ASP A 126 -9.56 -1.49 -22.70
C ASP A 126 -10.86 -1.21 -21.90
N SER A 127 -10.81 -0.30 -20.96
CA SER A 127 -11.97 0.06 -20.15
C SER A 127 -12.19 1.57 -20.07
N GLU A 128 -13.44 1.93 -19.78
CA GLU A 128 -13.78 3.33 -19.50
C GLU A 128 -13.08 3.80 -18.22
N ASN A 129 -12.55 5.01 -18.26
CA ASN A 129 -12.15 5.76 -17.08
C ASN A 129 -13.16 6.89 -16.82
N PRO A 130 -14.20 6.63 -16.02
CA PRO A 130 -15.33 7.56 -15.87
C PRO A 130 -15.02 8.77 -14.99
N GLY A 131 -13.80 8.87 -14.47
CA GLY A 131 -13.31 10.02 -13.73
C GLY A 131 -13.85 10.17 -12.31
N PRO A 132 -13.61 11.34 -11.68
CA PRO A 132 -13.91 11.60 -10.27
C PRO A 132 -15.36 11.39 -9.86
N ALA A 133 -16.30 11.59 -10.78
CA ALA A 133 -17.73 11.49 -10.46
C ALA A 133 -18.14 10.06 -10.07
N LEU A 134 -17.65 9.05 -10.81
CA LEU A 134 -17.89 7.65 -10.45
C LEU A 134 -17.21 7.31 -9.12
N VAL A 135 -15.95 7.67 -8.97
CA VAL A 135 -15.20 7.38 -7.74
C VAL A 135 -15.91 7.96 -6.52
N LYS A 136 -16.37 9.21 -6.59
CA LYS A 136 -17.14 9.85 -5.53
C LYS A 136 -18.45 9.11 -5.23
N ALA A 137 -19.16 8.62 -6.24
CA ALA A 137 -20.37 7.84 -6.07
C ALA A 137 -20.08 6.47 -5.41
N GLU A 138 -19.01 5.79 -5.82
CA GLU A 138 -18.59 4.53 -5.20
C GLU A 138 -18.21 4.73 -3.72
N LEU A 139 -17.38 5.72 -3.40
CA LEU A 139 -17.03 6.04 -2.02
C LEU A 139 -18.26 6.30 -1.15
N ALA A 140 -19.23 7.05 -1.66
CA ALA A 140 -20.50 7.30 -0.97
C ALA A 140 -21.28 5.99 -0.73
N ARG A 141 -21.31 5.08 -1.71
CA ARG A 141 -21.92 3.74 -1.55
C ARG A 141 -21.26 2.93 -0.46
N PHE A 142 -19.94 3.09 -0.26
CA PHE A 142 -19.18 2.44 0.82
C PHE A 142 -19.32 3.16 2.17
N GLY A 143 -20.09 4.25 2.24
CA GLY A 143 -20.35 4.99 3.47
C GLY A 143 -19.21 5.91 3.89
N HIS A 144 -18.44 6.42 2.92
CA HIS A 144 -17.39 7.38 3.18
C HIS A 144 -17.92 8.65 3.82
N THR A 145 -17.27 9.09 4.89
CA THR A 145 -17.65 10.29 5.68
C THR A 145 -16.54 11.32 5.79
N GLY A 146 -15.32 10.99 5.36
CA GLY A 146 -14.20 11.93 5.26
C GLY A 146 -14.28 12.84 4.04
N THR A 147 -13.21 13.56 3.77
CA THR A 147 -13.09 14.40 2.57
C THR A 147 -12.42 13.66 1.42
N VAL A 148 -12.70 14.07 0.17
CA VAL A 148 -12.01 13.58 -1.04
C VAL A 148 -11.48 14.77 -1.81
N THR A 149 -10.17 14.80 -2.02
CA THR A 149 -9.50 15.75 -2.89
C THR A 149 -9.01 15.03 -4.13
N PHE A 150 -9.57 15.36 -5.30
CA PHE A 150 -9.08 14.87 -6.59
C PHE A 150 -8.05 15.84 -7.15
N VAL A 151 -6.94 15.30 -7.65
CA VAL A 151 -5.87 16.05 -8.32
C VAL A 151 -5.66 15.43 -9.69
N ASP A 152 -6.16 16.13 -10.70
CA ASP A 152 -6.22 15.63 -12.07
C ASP A 152 -4.90 15.90 -12.79
N GLY A 153 -4.34 14.92 -13.47
CA GLY A 153 -3.19 15.06 -14.33
C GLY A 153 -2.03 14.09 -14.02
N ASP A 154 -0.93 14.31 -14.71
CA ASP A 154 0.31 13.54 -14.63
C ASP A 154 0.91 13.62 -13.21
N SER A 155 0.99 12.48 -12.51
CA SER A 155 1.48 12.39 -11.12
C SER A 155 2.90 12.93 -10.95
N HIS A 156 3.75 12.80 -11.98
CA HIS A 156 5.12 13.31 -11.95
C HIS A 156 5.19 14.83 -11.83
N LYS A 157 4.09 15.54 -12.13
CA LYS A 157 3.96 17.00 -12.00
C LYS A 157 3.04 17.34 -10.82
N THR A 158 1.85 16.76 -10.80
CA THR A 158 0.82 17.14 -9.84
C THR A 158 1.16 16.77 -8.41
N VAL A 159 1.81 15.62 -8.18
CA VAL A 159 2.21 15.21 -6.81
C VAL A 159 3.28 16.16 -6.23
N PRO A 160 4.41 16.46 -6.91
CA PRO A 160 5.37 17.42 -6.39
C PRO A 160 4.79 18.81 -6.15
N GLU A 161 3.96 19.33 -7.07
CA GLU A 161 3.29 20.63 -6.93
C GLU A 161 2.34 20.66 -5.73
N PHE A 162 1.54 19.59 -5.56
CA PHE A 162 0.64 19.44 -4.42
C PHE A 162 1.41 19.38 -3.10
N MET A 163 2.51 18.60 -3.04
CA MET A 163 3.34 18.50 -1.84
C MET A 163 4.04 19.81 -1.50
N ALA A 164 4.40 20.61 -2.50
CA ALA A 164 5.00 21.93 -2.28
C ALA A 164 4.00 22.93 -1.64
N THR A 165 2.74 22.87 -2.06
CA THR A 165 1.68 23.74 -1.54
C THR A 165 1.09 23.26 -0.21
N ASN A 166 1.29 21.97 0.14
CA ASN A 166 0.78 21.34 1.36
C ASN A 166 1.94 20.78 2.21
N ALA A 167 2.87 21.67 2.61
CA ALA A 167 4.14 21.27 3.21
C ALA A 167 4.02 20.44 4.50
N ASP A 168 2.99 20.66 5.31
CA ASP A 168 2.77 20.00 6.60
C ASP A 168 1.90 18.74 6.49
N LEU A 169 1.32 18.47 5.30
CA LEU A 169 0.47 17.31 5.09
C LEU A 169 1.31 16.04 5.03
N THR A 170 0.90 15.06 5.82
CA THR A 170 1.52 13.72 5.87
C THR A 170 0.44 12.64 5.82
N PHE A 171 0.83 11.44 5.39
CA PHE A 171 -0.09 10.35 5.13
C PHE A 171 0.20 9.15 6.02
N ASP A 172 -0.85 8.47 6.43
CA ASP A 172 -0.80 7.22 7.20
C ASP A 172 -0.77 6.00 6.28
N LEU A 173 -1.40 6.14 5.12
CA LEU A 173 -1.49 5.10 4.10
C LEU A 173 -1.28 5.73 2.73
N ILE A 174 -0.43 5.14 1.91
CA ILE A 174 -0.15 5.58 0.54
C ILE A 174 -0.22 4.38 -0.38
N THR A 175 -0.86 4.55 -1.55
CA THR A 175 -0.85 3.59 -2.65
C THR A 175 -0.20 4.20 -3.88
N VAL A 176 0.67 3.45 -4.54
CA VAL A 176 1.25 3.78 -5.85
C VAL A 176 0.87 2.67 -6.82
N ASP A 177 0.00 3.01 -7.78
CA ASP A 177 -0.54 2.17 -8.85
C ASP A 177 -0.76 3.03 -10.11
N GLY A 178 0.19 3.92 -10.40
CA GLY A 178 0.10 4.92 -11.47
C GLY A 178 0.88 4.53 -12.72
N ASP A 179 2.10 5.04 -12.89
CA ASP A 179 2.95 4.74 -14.04
C ASP A 179 3.66 3.39 -13.86
N HIS A 180 3.41 2.46 -14.78
CA HIS A 180 4.02 1.13 -14.78
C HIS A 180 5.37 1.07 -15.52
N SER A 181 5.91 2.20 -16.00
CA SER A 181 7.29 2.27 -16.46
C SER A 181 8.28 2.24 -15.29
N ILE A 182 9.48 1.71 -15.51
CA ILE A 182 10.52 1.64 -14.46
C ILE A 182 10.87 3.03 -13.92
N GLY A 183 10.96 4.04 -14.80
CA GLY A 183 11.28 5.40 -14.42
C GLY A 183 10.15 6.07 -13.65
N GLY A 184 8.94 6.03 -14.21
CA GLY A 184 7.78 6.68 -13.64
C GLY A 184 7.36 6.09 -12.28
N ALA A 185 7.31 4.77 -12.16
CA ALA A 185 7.04 4.11 -10.88
C ALA A 185 8.06 4.48 -9.80
N MET A 186 9.35 4.59 -10.16
CA MET A 186 10.39 5.04 -9.23
C MET A 186 10.19 6.51 -8.82
N ASP A 187 9.80 7.36 -9.74
CA ASP A 187 9.56 8.78 -9.49
C ASP A 187 8.31 8.98 -8.62
N ASP A 188 7.23 8.25 -8.86
CA ASP A 188 6.04 8.24 -8.00
C ASP A 188 6.40 7.86 -6.55
N LEU A 189 7.14 6.76 -6.37
CA LEU A 189 7.59 6.33 -5.04
C LEU A 189 8.46 7.38 -4.33
N ARG A 190 9.39 8.03 -5.05
CA ARG A 190 10.27 9.06 -4.51
C ARG A 190 9.53 10.34 -4.13
N ASN A 191 8.54 10.73 -4.92
CA ASN A 191 7.77 11.95 -4.71
C ASN A 191 6.94 11.91 -3.42
N ILE A 192 6.53 10.71 -2.96
CA ILE A 192 5.63 10.57 -1.81
C ILE A 192 6.31 10.13 -0.51
N ILE A 193 7.48 9.48 -0.57
CA ILE A 193 8.03 8.78 0.61
C ILE A 193 8.30 9.69 1.80
N LEU A 194 8.71 10.93 1.56
CA LEU A 194 8.98 11.89 2.64
C LEU A 194 7.71 12.29 3.40
N ARG A 195 6.55 12.05 2.81
CA ARG A 195 5.24 12.35 3.37
C ARG A 195 4.58 11.18 4.11
N LEU A 196 5.17 9.98 4.03
CA LEU A 196 4.70 8.84 4.80
C LEU A 196 5.09 9.00 6.28
N ARG A 197 4.14 8.93 7.19
CA ARG A 197 4.39 8.98 8.65
C ARG A 197 5.13 7.74 9.14
N VAL A 198 5.84 7.87 10.25
CA VAL A 198 6.34 6.69 10.99
C VAL A 198 5.16 5.82 11.42
N GLY A 199 5.24 4.52 11.18
CA GLY A 199 4.12 3.58 11.31
C GLY A 199 3.15 3.60 10.14
N GLY A 200 3.33 4.48 9.16
CA GLY A 200 2.55 4.53 7.93
C GLY A 200 2.85 3.34 7.03
N VAL A 201 1.88 3.00 6.19
CA VAL A 201 1.98 1.91 5.21
C VAL A 201 2.05 2.49 3.80
N LEU A 202 3.05 2.06 3.03
CA LEU A 202 3.17 2.27 1.60
C LEU A 202 2.81 0.97 0.88
N VAL A 203 1.90 1.04 -0.09
CA VAL A 203 1.48 -0.09 -0.94
C VAL A 203 1.89 0.20 -2.38
N PHE A 204 2.46 -0.78 -3.06
CA PHE A 204 2.91 -0.72 -4.44
C PHE A 204 2.37 -1.92 -5.20
N ASP A 205 1.52 -1.68 -6.21
CA ASP A 205 0.81 -2.73 -6.94
C ASP A 205 1.63 -3.28 -8.13
N ASP A 206 1.12 -4.33 -8.74
CA ASP A 206 1.59 -4.92 -10.00
C ASP A 206 3.05 -5.45 -10.00
N THR A 207 3.60 -5.79 -8.83
CA THR A 207 5.01 -6.20 -8.71
C THR A 207 5.34 -7.54 -9.36
N ALA A 208 4.35 -8.37 -9.69
CA ALA A 208 4.50 -9.62 -10.44
C ALA A 208 3.69 -9.63 -11.75
N ASN A 209 3.17 -8.49 -12.18
CA ASN A 209 2.40 -8.38 -13.41
C ASN A 209 3.32 -8.63 -14.63
N PRO A 210 3.03 -9.65 -15.48
CA PRO A 210 3.87 -9.97 -16.64
C PRO A 210 3.88 -8.86 -17.69
N TYR A 211 2.88 -7.99 -17.71
CA TYR A 211 2.79 -6.84 -18.60
C TYR A 211 3.53 -5.60 -18.08
N CYS A 212 3.92 -5.59 -16.81
CA CYS A 212 4.62 -4.50 -16.12
C CYS A 212 6.01 -4.96 -15.65
N ALA A 213 6.77 -5.59 -16.55
CA ALA A 213 8.06 -6.20 -16.23
C ALA A 213 9.03 -5.17 -15.64
N GLY A 214 9.59 -5.48 -14.48
CA GLY A 214 10.59 -4.66 -13.81
C GLY A 214 10.10 -3.94 -12.56
N LEU A 215 8.80 -3.89 -12.27
CA LEU A 215 8.26 -3.21 -11.08
C LEU A 215 8.77 -3.84 -9.77
N MET A 216 8.95 -5.16 -9.72
CA MET A 216 9.57 -5.80 -8.55
C MET A 216 11.00 -5.28 -8.31
N ARG A 217 11.79 -5.09 -9.37
CA ARG A 217 13.13 -4.52 -9.24
C ARG A 217 13.11 -3.04 -8.84
N VAL A 218 12.12 -2.28 -9.31
CA VAL A 218 11.88 -0.90 -8.85
C VAL A 218 11.65 -0.91 -7.34
N TRP A 219 10.75 -1.77 -6.87
CA TRP A 219 10.44 -1.91 -5.45
C TRP A 219 11.66 -2.27 -4.59
N GLU A 220 12.41 -3.30 -4.97
CA GLU A 220 13.63 -3.70 -4.26
C GLU A 220 14.67 -2.57 -4.19
N THR A 221 14.92 -1.91 -5.33
CA THR A 221 15.84 -0.77 -5.42
C THR A 221 15.38 0.39 -4.55
N PHE A 222 14.08 0.67 -4.55
CA PHE A 222 13.49 1.71 -3.72
C PHE A 222 13.64 1.40 -2.23
N LEU A 223 13.32 0.18 -1.79
CA LEU A 223 13.49 -0.24 -0.40
C LEU A 223 14.94 -0.14 0.09
N ASP A 224 15.90 -0.48 -0.77
CA ASP A 224 17.32 -0.36 -0.44
C ASP A 224 17.76 1.11 -0.28
N SER A 225 17.09 2.03 -0.98
CA SER A 225 17.35 3.47 -0.90
C SER A 225 16.74 4.16 0.32
N VAL A 226 15.76 3.51 0.99
CA VAL A 226 15.02 4.07 2.13
C VAL A 226 15.16 3.15 3.35
N PRO A 227 16.22 3.31 4.15
CA PRO A 227 16.63 2.34 5.17
C PRO A 227 15.67 2.20 6.36
N ASP A 228 14.73 3.12 6.53
CA ASP A 228 13.70 3.07 7.57
C ASP A 228 12.37 2.44 7.11
N LEU A 229 12.34 1.82 5.93
CA LEU A 229 11.22 1.01 5.47
C LEU A 229 11.47 -0.48 5.72
N ALA A 230 10.48 -1.18 6.26
CA ALA A 230 10.42 -2.63 6.30
C ALA A 230 9.40 -3.11 5.28
N GLY A 231 9.83 -3.87 4.26
CA GLY A 231 8.99 -4.31 3.16
C GLY A 231 8.55 -5.77 3.26
N TYR A 232 7.50 -6.08 2.53
CA TYR A 232 6.97 -7.42 2.24
C TYR A 232 6.47 -7.44 0.79
N SER A 233 6.62 -8.58 0.10
CA SER A 233 6.12 -8.78 -1.25
C SER A 233 5.43 -10.13 -1.35
N TYR A 234 4.28 -10.16 -2.05
CA TYR A 234 3.55 -11.36 -2.40
C TYR A 234 3.44 -11.44 -3.92
N ASN A 235 4.08 -12.46 -4.51
CA ASN A 235 4.20 -12.64 -5.96
C ASN A 235 3.84 -14.07 -6.39
N GLU A 236 3.10 -14.81 -5.56
CA GLU A 236 2.78 -16.23 -5.82
C GLU A 236 1.56 -16.39 -6.74
N ALA A 237 0.65 -15.43 -6.74
CA ALA A 237 -0.55 -15.42 -7.59
C ALA A 237 -1.03 -13.98 -7.86
N GLY A 238 -1.84 -13.82 -8.93
CA GLY A 238 -2.33 -12.50 -9.36
C GLY A 238 -1.24 -11.65 -10.00
N THR A 239 -1.38 -10.34 -9.91
CA THR A 239 -0.43 -9.35 -10.45
C THR A 239 0.70 -9.02 -9.48
N GLY A 240 0.68 -9.62 -8.28
CA GLY A 240 1.63 -9.32 -7.22
C GLY A 240 1.32 -8.02 -6.48
N ILE A 241 1.68 -7.98 -5.21
CA ILE A 241 1.50 -6.81 -4.35
C ILE A 241 2.69 -6.67 -3.40
N SER A 242 3.20 -5.47 -3.26
CA SER A 242 4.27 -5.17 -2.32
C SER A 242 3.85 -4.04 -1.39
N PHE A 243 4.31 -4.07 -0.16
CA PHE A 243 4.06 -2.99 0.80
C PHE A 243 5.19 -2.88 1.81
N ALA A 244 5.29 -1.70 2.43
CA ALA A 244 6.25 -1.45 3.48
C ALA A 244 5.64 -0.64 4.63
N ILE A 245 6.20 -0.81 5.82
CA ILE A 245 5.88 0.00 6.99
C ILE A 245 7.08 0.86 7.34
N ARG A 246 6.88 2.16 7.57
CA ARG A 246 7.93 3.08 7.97
C ARG A 246 8.25 2.92 9.45
N LEU A 247 9.49 2.55 9.76
CA LEU A 247 9.92 2.20 11.12
C LEU A 247 10.31 3.41 11.98
N GLY A 248 10.72 4.52 11.34
CA GLY A 248 11.27 5.70 12.02
C GLY A 248 12.73 5.56 12.48
N ILE A 249 13.29 4.37 12.41
CA ILE A 249 14.70 4.07 12.62
C ILE A 249 15.21 3.21 11.48
N PRO A 250 16.46 3.41 11.00
CA PRO A 250 17.02 2.60 9.94
C PRO A 250 17.05 1.11 10.32
N ARG A 251 16.69 0.24 9.38
CA ARG A 251 16.94 -1.20 9.54
C ARG A 251 18.42 -1.39 9.68
N ARG A 252 18.86 -2.04 10.77
CA ARG A 252 20.23 -2.51 10.85
C ARG A 252 20.39 -3.60 9.81
N SER A 253 21.34 -3.44 8.88
CA SER A 253 21.69 -4.49 7.95
C SER A 253 22.14 -5.71 8.74
N LEU A 254 21.35 -6.79 8.68
CA LEU A 254 21.68 -8.07 9.33
C LEU A 254 23.00 -8.68 8.81
N GLY A 255 23.66 -8.05 7.83
CA GLY A 255 24.89 -8.49 7.20
C GLY A 255 26.17 -7.75 7.59
N ALA A 256 26.11 -6.61 8.29
CA ALA A 256 27.31 -5.81 8.56
C ALA A 256 28.10 -6.25 9.81
N ASP A 257 27.52 -7.02 10.72
CA ASP A 257 28.17 -7.39 11.99
C ASP A 257 28.89 -8.75 11.98
N SER A 258 28.74 -9.56 10.91
CA SER A 258 29.45 -10.86 10.85
C SER A 258 30.96 -10.76 10.58
N ARG A 259 31.48 -9.58 10.20
CA ARG A 259 32.91 -9.36 9.95
C ARG A 259 33.68 -8.77 11.14
N LYS A 260 33.02 -8.24 12.16
CA LYS A 260 33.69 -7.68 13.35
C LYS A 260 33.89 -8.68 14.49
N SER A 261 33.21 -9.83 14.46
CA SER A 261 33.40 -10.84 15.54
C SER A 261 34.60 -11.75 15.34
N LYS A 262 35.33 -11.70 14.23
CA LYS A 262 36.54 -12.51 13.99
C LYS A 262 37.86 -11.87 14.49
N GLY A 263 37.80 -10.65 15.03
CA GLY A 263 39.01 -9.94 15.52
C GLY A 263 39.35 -10.13 17.00
N LEU A 264 38.49 -10.77 17.82
CA LEU A 264 38.66 -10.84 19.28
C LEU A 264 39.04 -12.23 19.83
N ARG A 265 39.50 -13.14 18.97
CA ARG A 265 39.99 -14.46 19.41
C ARG A 265 41.52 -14.65 19.28
N ARG A 266 42.29 -13.59 19.47
CA ARG A 266 43.77 -13.73 19.59
C ARG A 266 44.31 -12.79 20.67
N LEU A 267 43.90 -12.99 21.90
CA LEU A 267 44.57 -12.38 23.06
C LEU A 267 44.31 -13.21 24.33
N TRP A 268 44.44 -14.51 24.28
CA TRP A 268 44.68 -15.38 25.45
C TRP A 268 45.25 -16.71 24.94
N SER A 269 46.56 -16.73 24.73
CA SER A 269 47.42 -17.88 24.77
C SER A 269 48.72 -17.47 25.43
#